data_684639ff2ab72430e1fc8a326e5c8c3d
#
_entry.id   684639ff2ab72430e1fc8a326e5c8c3d
#
_cell.length_a   1.000
_cell.length_b   1.000
_cell.length_c   1.000
_cell.angle_alpha   90.00
_cell.angle_beta   90.00
_cell.angle_gamma   90.00
#
_symmetry.space_group_name_H-M   'P 1'
#
loop_
_entity.id
_entity.type
_entity.pdbx_description
1 polymer ?
#
loop_
_entity_poly.entity_id
_entity_poly.type
_entity_poly.pdbx_seq_one_letter_code
_entity_poly.pdbx_strand_id
1 'polypeptide(L)'
;GWPGKGAWIAEKRAEGKWKDVVALDAEDFAQWLENAPAVAVWFGPLAGSVPPDARALETVCDAFRTATQPPLDLSCLLIGRDSERAKLLALLQGPPRAFEVAATTSMEAAAFVGACIEWLPEHERDALWARAVCIETDAGLRAITASDRRLIIIGSMEIQAAGIQHHVVKTSAGPASAGKDSIELGSQPISALVEYLAKQGLDRNHAYQLCRDAGGHFERVRHALLAAAPAAPVWAAPAVGVAVAPAILIGEWDESYEADKKAVSAIAGVEYEEFVRALTPFQAGASPLVSRAGTLWKVYARSMAWKQLEPSLTTRRLEAFIECAHAVLLESDPRFELAPDERWMANVHGKRRAHSNHLRSGLVSGLLHAAVLGRDNSGCYAGRRAQDWIDGACYRLFEKRTEPGFWRRIRDDLKELAEASPDVFLAALEADLA
;
A
#
# COMPACT_ATOMS: atom_id res chain seq x y z
N GLY A 1 -10.94 -44.59 13.05
CA GLY A 1 -11.31 -44.26 14.43
C GLY A 1 -10.80 -45.26 15.47
N TRP A 2 -10.87 -44.92 16.72
CA TRP A 2 -10.50 -45.79 17.81
C TRP A 2 -11.72 -46.61 18.31
N PRO A 3 -11.85 -47.92 17.99
CA PRO A 3 -13.06 -48.72 18.29
C PRO A 3 -13.39 -48.82 19.77
N GLY A 4 -12.40 -48.71 20.67
CA GLY A 4 -12.57 -48.78 22.12
C GLY A 4 -12.76 -47.46 22.86
N LYS A 5 -12.81 -46.34 22.15
CA LYS A 5 -12.79 -44.98 22.68
C LYS A 5 -13.90 -44.69 23.70
N GLY A 6 -15.14 -45.05 23.37
CA GLY A 6 -16.30 -44.84 24.27
C GLY A 6 -16.18 -45.61 25.55
N ALA A 7 -15.75 -46.89 25.50
CA ALA A 7 -15.54 -47.72 26.65
C ALA A 7 -14.42 -47.17 27.54
N TRP A 8 -13.32 -46.76 26.97
CA TRP A 8 -12.20 -46.15 27.69
C TRP A 8 -12.59 -44.83 28.38
N ILE A 9 -13.35 -43.96 27.73
CA ILE A 9 -13.86 -42.70 28.32
C ILE A 9 -14.76 -43.04 29.53
N ALA A 10 -15.67 -44.01 29.38
CA ALA A 10 -16.56 -44.42 30.45
C ALA A 10 -15.79 -44.98 31.64
N GLU A 11 -14.78 -45.82 31.41
CA GLU A 11 -13.88 -46.33 32.44
C GLU A 11 -13.17 -45.21 33.19
N LYS A 12 -12.58 -44.27 32.46
CA LYS A 12 -11.83 -43.15 33.07
C LYS A 12 -12.72 -42.18 33.82
N ARG A 13 -13.94 -41.94 33.36
CA ARG A 13 -14.95 -41.15 34.07
C ARG A 13 -15.39 -41.85 35.38
N ALA A 14 -15.52 -43.16 35.34
CA ALA A 14 -15.89 -43.97 36.53
C ALA A 14 -14.80 -43.93 37.62
N GLU A 15 -13.54 -43.69 37.31
CA GLU A 15 -12.47 -43.51 38.27
C GLU A 15 -12.67 -42.27 39.17
N GLY A 16 -13.50 -41.31 38.80
CA GLY A 16 -13.80 -40.11 39.60
C GLY A 16 -12.62 -39.17 39.86
N LYS A 17 -11.48 -39.39 39.19
CA LYS A 17 -10.24 -38.62 39.38
C LYS A 17 -10.24 -37.30 38.59
N TRP A 18 -11.05 -37.18 37.54
CA TRP A 18 -11.04 -36.09 36.59
C TRP A 18 -12.40 -35.41 36.54
N LYS A 19 -12.40 -34.09 36.40
CA LYS A 19 -13.63 -33.30 36.27
C LYS A 19 -14.38 -33.65 34.96
N ASP A 20 -13.64 -33.89 33.89
CA ASP A 20 -14.13 -34.43 32.62
C ASP A 20 -13.02 -35.26 31.94
N VAL A 21 -13.43 -36.20 31.09
CA VAL A 21 -12.54 -37.03 30.29
C VAL A 21 -12.97 -36.97 28.85
N VAL A 22 -12.08 -36.46 28.00
CA VAL A 22 -12.25 -36.38 26.53
C VAL A 22 -11.11 -37.17 25.89
N ALA A 23 -11.42 -38.05 24.95
CA ALA A 23 -10.42 -38.69 24.12
C ALA A 23 -10.67 -38.30 22.65
N LEU A 24 -9.65 -37.82 21.98
CA LEU A 24 -9.69 -37.47 20.56
C LEU A 24 -8.90 -38.52 19.80
N ASP A 25 -9.49 -39.08 18.75
CA ASP A 25 -8.78 -39.91 17.79
C ASP A 25 -8.51 -39.16 16.47
N ALA A 26 -7.90 -39.83 15.51
CA ALA A 26 -7.53 -39.22 14.25
C ALA A 26 -8.74 -38.69 13.44
N GLU A 27 -9.91 -39.34 13.55
CA GLU A 27 -11.14 -38.90 12.87
C GLU A 27 -11.71 -37.65 13.53
N ASP A 28 -11.76 -37.60 14.87
CA ASP A 28 -12.18 -36.39 15.59
C ASP A 28 -11.27 -35.21 15.27
N PHE A 29 -9.97 -35.47 15.21
CA PHE A 29 -8.99 -34.42 14.89
C PHE A 29 -9.12 -33.94 13.46
N ALA A 30 -9.32 -34.84 12.50
CA ALA A 30 -9.57 -34.48 11.11
C ALA A 30 -10.85 -33.63 10.97
N GLN A 31 -11.96 -34.06 11.63
CA GLN A 31 -13.21 -33.31 11.63
C GLN A 31 -13.06 -31.93 12.30
N TRP A 32 -12.25 -31.85 13.37
CA TRP A 32 -11.96 -30.56 14.02
C TRP A 32 -11.19 -29.62 13.10
N LEU A 33 -10.16 -30.11 12.40
CA LEU A 33 -9.40 -29.33 11.43
C LEU A 33 -10.27 -28.87 10.24
N GLU A 34 -11.21 -29.69 9.78
CA GLU A 34 -12.19 -29.29 8.77
C GLU A 34 -13.05 -28.09 9.23
N ASN A 35 -13.36 -28.03 10.52
CA ASN A 35 -14.12 -26.91 11.11
C ASN A 35 -13.27 -25.64 11.33
N ALA A 36 -11.94 -25.77 11.34
CA ALA A 36 -10.98 -24.71 11.59
C ALA A 36 -9.92 -24.63 10.48
N PRO A 37 -10.27 -24.23 9.25
CA PRO A 37 -9.36 -24.27 8.10
C PRO A 37 -8.06 -23.48 8.29
N ALA A 38 -8.09 -22.35 9.00
CA ALA A 38 -6.88 -21.59 9.31
C ALA A 38 -5.93 -22.36 10.22
N VAL A 39 -6.48 -23.13 11.18
CA VAL A 39 -5.68 -24.03 12.04
C VAL A 39 -5.13 -25.19 11.23
N ALA A 40 -5.89 -25.73 10.29
CA ALA A 40 -5.41 -26.77 9.37
C ALA A 40 -4.21 -26.28 8.52
N VAL A 41 -4.27 -25.06 8.02
CA VAL A 41 -3.16 -24.41 7.30
C VAL A 41 -1.94 -24.21 8.21
N TRP A 42 -2.12 -23.76 9.43
CA TRP A 42 -1.04 -23.61 10.41
C TRP A 42 -0.41 -24.94 10.80
N PHE A 43 -1.24 -25.97 11.02
CA PHE A 43 -0.80 -27.30 11.44
C PHE A 43 -0.16 -28.12 10.31
N GLY A 44 -0.57 -27.90 9.05
CA GLY A 44 -0.13 -28.65 7.88
C GLY A 44 1.39 -28.84 7.78
N PRO A 45 2.21 -27.79 7.91
CA PRO A 45 3.67 -27.90 7.90
C PRO A 45 4.22 -28.82 8.97
N LEU A 46 3.62 -28.83 10.16
CA LEU A 46 4.00 -29.70 11.29
C LEU A 46 3.66 -31.18 11.01
N ALA A 47 2.62 -31.42 10.21
CA ALA A 47 2.19 -32.73 9.76
C ALA A 47 2.85 -33.17 8.44
N GLY A 48 3.77 -32.38 7.88
CA GLY A 48 4.43 -32.67 6.61
C GLY A 48 3.57 -32.40 5.36
N SER A 49 2.43 -31.70 5.53
CA SER A 49 1.56 -31.27 4.43
C SER A 49 1.59 -29.75 4.36
N VAL A 50 2.07 -29.19 3.28
CA VAL A 50 2.12 -27.74 3.06
C VAL A 50 1.10 -27.39 2.00
N PRO A 51 -0.02 -26.69 2.35
CA PRO A 51 -0.80 -26.02 1.32
C PRO A 51 0.09 -24.94 0.68
N PRO A 52 0.30 -24.96 -0.64
CA PRO A 52 1.15 -23.96 -1.28
C PRO A 52 0.59 -22.56 -1.03
N ASP A 53 1.42 -21.68 -0.50
CA ASP A 53 1.20 -20.23 -0.36
C ASP A 53 -0.04 -19.77 0.42
N ALA A 54 -0.47 -20.56 1.41
CA ALA A 54 -1.53 -20.17 2.33
C ALA A 54 -1.00 -20.09 3.76
N ARG A 55 -1.38 -19.05 4.49
CA ARG A 55 -1.02 -18.84 5.90
C ARG A 55 -2.24 -18.46 6.71
N ALA A 56 -2.35 -18.93 7.95
CA ALA A 56 -3.34 -18.40 8.87
C ALA A 56 -3.11 -16.89 9.07
N LEU A 57 -4.18 -16.09 9.11
CA LEU A 57 -4.06 -14.65 9.35
C LEU A 57 -3.37 -14.37 10.69
N GLU A 58 -3.61 -15.17 11.71
CA GLU A 58 -2.96 -15.06 13.02
C GLU A 58 -1.44 -15.13 12.90
N THR A 59 -0.90 -16.08 12.13
CA THR A 59 0.55 -16.19 11.86
C THR A 59 1.11 -14.93 11.20
N VAL A 60 0.35 -14.32 10.28
CA VAL A 60 0.73 -13.05 9.63
C VAL A 60 0.74 -11.90 10.64
N CYS A 61 -0.26 -11.86 11.54
CA CYS A 61 -0.34 -10.87 12.60
C CYS A 61 0.76 -11.02 13.64
N ASP A 62 1.14 -12.24 14.00
CA ASP A 62 2.26 -12.49 14.92
C ASP A 62 3.60 -12.06 14.34
N ALA A 63 3.82 -12.34 13.06
CA ALA A 63 4.98 -11.82 12.35
C ALA A 63 4.99 -10.28 12.31
N PHE A 64 3.82 -9.65 12.15
CA PHE A 64 3.68 -8.19 12.18
C PHE A 64 4.04 -7.62 13.56
N ARG A 65 3.54 -8.23 14.66
CA ARG A 65 3.83 -7.80 16.05
C ARG A 65 5.29 -7.89 16.41
N THR A 66 5.94 -8.99 16.02
CA THR A 66 7.31 -9.32 16.45
C THR A 66 8.39 -8.71 15.57
N ALA A 67 8.01 -8.12 14.42
CA ALA A 67 8.96 -7.55 13.48
C ALA A 67 9.64 -6.27 13.98
N THR A 68 9.07 -5.58 14.96
CA THR A 68 9.54 -4.27 15.44
C THR A 68 10.19 -4.36 16.82
N GLN A 69 10.99 -3.34 17.15
CA GLN A 69 11.53 -3.15 18.49
C GLN A 69 11.23 -1.71 18.97
N PRO A 70 10.39 -1.55 20.00
CA PRO A 70 9.67 -2.61 20.73
C PRO A 70 8.64 -3.34 19.87
N PRO A 71 8.21 -4.56 20.26
CA PRO A 71 7.08 -5.24 19.61
C PRO A 71 5.83 -4.37 19.68
N LEU A 72 5.07 -4.31 18.59
CA LEU A 72 3.86 -3.50 18.50
C LEU A 72 2.61 -4.38 18.53
N ASP A 73 1.68 -4.04 19.39
CA ASP A 73 0.37 -4.64 19.48
C ASP A 73 -0.52 -4.24 18.29
N LEU A 74 -1.42 -5.11 17.83
CA LEU A 74 -2.32 -4.80 16.70
C LEU A 74 -3.28 -3.64 16.99
N SER A 75 -3.55 -3.32 18.25
CA SER A 75 -4.42 -2.19 18.63
C SER A 75 -3.93 -0.85 18.08
N CYS A 76 -2.63 -0.73 17.79
CA CYS A 76 -2.07 0.45 17.12
C CYS A 76 -2.71 0.75 15.76
N LEU A 77 -3.14 -0.29 15.04
CA LEU A 77 -3.79 -0.16 13.74
C LEU A 77 -5.22 0.40 13.85
N LEU A 78 -5.83 0.34 15.03
CA LEU A 78 -7.21 0.81 15.27
C LEU A 78 -7.27 2.28 15.72
N ILE A 79 -6.15 2.89 16.06
CA ILE A 79 -6.09 4.27 16.55
C ILE A 79 -6.68 5.23 15.51
N GLY A 80 -7.78 5.91 15.86
CA GLY A 80 -8.48 6.88 15.02
C GLY A 80 -9.17 6.28 13.78
N ARG A 81 -9.40 4.95 13.77
CA ARG A 81 -10.01 4.21 12.66
C ARG A 81 -11.29 3.47 13.09
N ASP A 82 -12.08 4.09 13.96
CA ASP A 82 -13.32 3.50 14.48
C ASP A 82 -14.38 3.26 13.41
N SER A 83 -14.49 4.17 12.44
CA SER A 83 -15.42 4.06 11.31
C SER A 83 -15.02 2.91 10.37
N GLU A 84 -13.73 2.78 10.05
CA GLU A 84 -13.17 1.73 9.21
C GLU A 84 -13.33 0.36 9.87
N ARG A 85 -13.05 0.29 11.19
CA ARG A 85 -13.29 -0.92 11.99
C ARG A 85 -14.76 -1.33 11.97
N ALA A 86 -15.67 -0.40 12.26
CA ALA A 86 -17.11 -0.67 12.28
C ALA A 86 -17.60 -1.16 10.91
N LYS A 87 -17.13 -0.53 9.81
CA LYS A 87 -17.45 -0.92 8.45
C LYS A 87 -16.96 -2.33 8.13
N LEU A 88 -15.69 -2.64 8.48
CA LEU A 88 -15.10 -3.96 8.24
C LEU A 88 -15.87 -5.06 8.98
N LEU A 89 -16.15 -4.86 10.28
CA LEU A 89 -16.89 -5.83 11.07
C LEU A 89 -18.30 -6.06 10.54
N ALA A 90 -19.01 -5.00 10.11
CA ALA A 90 -20.31 -5.12 9.49
C ALA A 90 -20.26 -5.91 8.17
N LEU A 91 -19.18 -5.77 7.37
CA LEU A 91 -18.98 -6.55 6.15
C LEU A 91 -18.73 -8.03 6.46
N LEU A 92 -17.91 -8.34 7.47
CA LEU A 92 -17.59 -9.72 7.88
C LEU A 92 -18.75 -10.45 8.56
N GLN A 93 -19.63 -9.74 9.26
CA GLN A 93 -20.84 -10.29 9.89
C GLN A 93 -22.00 -10.47 8.90
N GLY A 94 -21.93 -9.82 7.75
CA GLY A 94 -22.92 -9.91 6.69
C GLY A 94 -22.83 -11.20 5.85
N PRO A 95 -23.58 -11.29 4.74
CA PRO A 95 -23.44 -12.38 3.79
C PRO A 95 -22.07 -12.35 3.12
N PRO A 96 -21.54 -13.52 2.68
CA PRO A 96 -20.29 -13.61 1.96
C PRO A 96 -20.22 -12.64 0.78
N ARG A 97 -19.12 -11.92 0.68
CA ARG A 97 -18.87 -10.91 -0.37
C ARG A 97 -17.40 -10.61 -0.56
N ALA A 98 -17.05 -10.01 -1.69
CA ALA A 98 -15.74 -9.40 -1.91
C ALA A 98 -15.79 -7.92 -1.54
N PHE A 99 -14.72 -7.43 -0.87
CA PHE A 99 -14.51 -6.03 -0.57
C PHE A 99 -13.01 -5.73 -0.49
N GLU A 100 -12.65 -4.46 -0.54
CA GLU A 100 -11.26 -4.03 -0.55
C GLU A 100 -10.88 -3.33 0.76
N VAL A 101 -9.69 -3.64 1.27
CA VAL A 101 -9.01 -2.87 2.31
C VAL A 101 -7.71 -2.34 1.73
N ALA A 102 -7.64 -1.02 1.56
CA ALA A 102 -6.49 -0.31 1.03
C ALA A 102 -5.72 0.37 2.15
N ALA A 103 -4.40 0.23 2.14
CA ALA A 103 -3.51 0.81 3.15
C ALA A 103 -2.18 1.24 2.52
N THR A 104 -1.22 1.68 3.33
CA THR A 104 0.14 1.96 2.85
C THR A 104 0.81 0.69 2.31
N THR A 105 0.52 -0.48 2.93
CA THR A 105 0.99 -1.81 2.49
C THR A 105 -0.14 -2.83 2.54
N SER A 106 -0.10 -3.85 1.67
CA SER A 106 -1.01 -5.00 1.76
C SER A 106 -0.87 -5.73 3.10
N MET A 107 0.32 -5.71 3.69
CA MET A 107 0.58 -6.25 5.03
C MET A 107 -0.16 -5.45 6.11
N GLU A 108 -0.14 -4.10 6.06
CA GLU A 108 -0.90 -3.24 6.97
C GLU A 108 -2.40 -3.52 6.83
N ALA A 109 -2.90 -3.64 5.59
CA ALA A 109 -4.30 -3.96 5.32
C ALA A 109 -4.70 -5.33 5.92
N ALA A 110 -3.89 -6.36 5.75
CA ALA A 110 -4.12 -7.68 6.33
C ALA A 110 -4.07 -7.65 7.86
N ALA A 111 -3.07 -6.98 8.44
CA ALA A 111 -2.93 -6.83 9.88
C ALA A 111 -4.10 -6.02 10.49
N PHE A 112 -4.65 -5.03 9.78
CA PHE A 112 -5.84 -4.29 10.20
C PHE A 112 -7.08 -5.20 10.28
N VAL A 113 -7.25 -6.14 9.34
CA VAL A 113 -8.31 -7.15 9.44
C VAL A 113 -8.14 -7.97 10.71
N GLY A 114 -6.91 -8.42 11.00
CA GLY A 114 -6.60 -9.13 12.23
C GLY A 114 -6.88 -8.31 13.50
N ALA A 115 -6.48 -7.02 13.51
CA ALA A 115 -6.76 -6.10 14.60
C ALA A 115 -8.26 -5.93 14.88
N CYS A 116 -9.08 -5.85 13.83
CA CYS A 116 -10.53 -5.78 13.96
C CYS A 116 -11.13 -7.07 14.53
N ILE A 117 -10.63 -8.24 14.12
CA ILE A 117 -11.05 -9.54 14.65
C ILE A 117 -10.65 -9.65 16.14
N GLU A 118 -9.43 -9.25 16.49
CA GLU A 118 -8.93 -9.29 17.87
C GLU A 118 -9.73 -8.41 18.84
N TRP A 119 -10.30 -7.31 18.32
CA TRP A 119 -11.14 -6.40 19.10
C TRP A 119 -12.48 -7.00 19.53
N LEU A 120 -12.92 -8.10 18.89
CA LEU A 120 -14.19 -8.75 19.19
C LEU A 120 -14.16 -9.54 20.52
N PRO A 121 -15.33 -9.82 21.12
CA PRO A 121 -15.44 -10.78 22.22
C PRO A 121 -14.87 -12.15 21.85
N GLU A 122 -14.31 -12.86 22.81
CA GLU A 122 -13.55 -14.12 22.62
C GLU A 122 -14.25 -15.13 21.69
N HIS A 123 -15.54 -15.39 21.92
CA HIS A 123 -16.28 -16.39 21.14
C HIS A 123 -16.49 -16.01 19.66
N GLU A 124 -16.66 -14.70 19.38
CA GLU A 124 -16.78 -14.19 17.99
C GLU A 124 -15.41 -14.15 17.32
N ARG A 125 -14.41 -13.68 18.06
CA ARG A 125 -13.01 -13.62 17.66
C ARG A 125 -12.49 -14.96 17.19
N ASP A 126 -12.61 -15.98 18.03
CA ASP A 126 -12.07 -17.32 17.77
C ASP A 126 -12.75 -17.96 16.54
N ALA A 127 -14.06 -17.74 16.37
CA ALA A 127 -14.82 -18.21 15.22
C ALA A 127 -14.35 -17.55 13.90
N LEU A 128 -13.89 -16.30 13.93
CA LEU A 128 -13.34 -15.62 12.74
C LEU A 128 -11.88 -16.00 12.48
N TRP A 129 -11.04 -16.07 13.54
CA TRP A 129 -9.65 -16.55 13.42
C TRP A 129 -9.56 -17.93 12.80
N ALA A 130 -10.40 -18.88 13.23
CA ALA A 130 -10.42 -20.24 12.71
C ALA A 130 -10.68 -20.32 11.18
N ARG A 131 -11.19 -19.26 10.56
CA ARG A 131 -11.57 -19.20 9.14
C ARG A 131 -10.78 -18.17 8.34
N ALA A 132 -9.91 -17.37 8.96
CA ALA A 132 -9.18 -16.29 8.31
C ALA A 132 -7.83 -16.79 7.77
N VAL A 133 -7.65 -16.74 6.46
CA VAL A 133 -6.46 -17.23 5.75
C VAL A 133 -5.94 -16.18 4.78
N CYS A 134 -4.62 -15.97 4.77
CA CYS A 134 -3.91 -15.15 3.81
C CYS A 134 -3.43 -16.03 2.65
N ILE A 135 -3.68 -15.59 1.41
CA ILE A 135 -3.35 -16.33 0.19
C ILE A 135 -2.60 -15.39 -0.76
N GLU A 136 -1.50 -15.88 -1.31
CA GLU A 136 -0.64 -15.10 -2.20
C GLU A 136 -0.73 -15.55 -3.67
N THR A 137 -1.26 -16.77 -3.94
CA THR A 137 -1.32 -17.35 -5.28
C THR A 137 -2.66 -17.99 -5.62
N ASP A 138 -2.95 -18.11 -6.94
CA ASP A 138 -4.12 -18.83 -7.45
C ASP A 138 -4.12 -20.32 -7.07
N ALA A 139 -2.93 -20.90 -6.90
CA ALA A 139 -2.80 -22.29 -6.49
C ALA A 139 -3.24 -22.49 -5.04
N GLY A 140 -2.82 -21.60 -4.15
CA GLY A 140 -3.27 -21.56 -2.75
C GLY A 140 -4.79 -21.36 -2.64
N LEU A 141 -5.34 -20.45 -3.45
CA LEU A 141 -6.78 -20.20 -3.51
C LEU A 141 -7.56 -21.47 -3.87
N ARG A 142 -7.17 -22.15 -4.95
CA ARG A 142 -7.83 -23.40 -5.40
C ARG A 142 -7.76 -24.51 -4.36
N ALA A 143 -6.63 -24.63 -3.66
CA ALA A 143 -6.44 -25.63 -2.63
C ALA A 143 -7.38 -25.43 -1.42
N ILE A 144 -7.62 -24.18 -1.02
CA ILE A 144 -8.44 -23.85 0.15
C ILE A 144 -9.93 -23.77 -0.18
N THR A 145 -10.30 -23.27 -1.36
CA THR A 145 -11.71 -23.17 -1.78
C THR A 145 -12.38 -24.51 -2.06
N ALA A 146 -11.62 -25.62 -2.06
CA ALA A 146 -12.20 -26.97 -2.06
C ALA A 146 -12.93 -27.30 -0.76
N SER A 147 -12.79 -26.50 0.30
CA SER A 147 -13.54 -26.63 1.55
C SER A 147 -14.94 -26.08 1.44
N ASP A 148 -15.95 -26.82 1.94
CA ASP A 148 -17.36 -26.36 2.03
C ASP A 148 -17.58 -25.31 3.13
N ARG A 149 -16.56 -24.96 3.89
CA ARG A 149 -16.64 -24.00 5.00
C ARG A 149 -16.49 -22.58 4.52
N ARG A 150 -17.25 -21.66 5.13
CA ARG A 150 -17.15 -20.23 4.85
C ARG A 150 -15.83 -19.68 5.37
N LEU A 151 -14.95 -19.27 4.45
CA LEU A 151 -13.65 -18.68 4.76
C LEU A 151 -13.70 -17.14 4.75
N ILE A 152 -12.68 -16.56 5.37
CA ILE A 152 -12.28 -15.16 5.17
C ILE A 152 -10.93 -15.23 4.46
N ILE A 153 -10.96 -15.01 3.15
CA ILE A 153 -9.78 -15.09 2.28
C ILE A 153 -9.21 -13.69 2.14
N ILE A 154 -7.94 -13.52 2.49
CA ILE A 154 -7.25 -12.24 2.52
C ILE A 154 -6.07 -12.31 1.55
N GLY A 155 -5.96 -11.37 0.62
CA GLY A 155 -4.85 -11.35 -0.33
C GLY A 155 -4.86 -10.18 -1.29
N SER A 156 -3.72 -9.98 -1.98
CA SER A 156 -3.55 -8.90 -2.96
C SER A 156 -4.04 -9.24 -4.37
N MET A 157 -4.56 -10.45 -4.57
CA MET A 157 -4.95 -10.98 -5.88
C MET A 157 -6.32 -10.46 -6.33
N GLU A 158 -6.52 -10.37 -7.65
CA GLU A 158 -7.85 -10.23 -8.25
C GLU A 158 -8.58 -11.57 -8.18
N ILE A 159 -9.21 -11.84 -7.05
CA ILE A 159 -10.05 -13.01 -6.89
C ILE A 159 -11.37 -12.73 -7.60
N GLN A 160 -11.56 -13.35 -8.77
CA GLN A 160 -12.82 -13.25 -9.48
C GLN A 160 -13.95 -13.83 -8.64
N ALA A 161 -14.93 -12.97 -8.34
CA ALA A 161 -15.99 -13.22 -7.38
C ALA A 161 -17.13 -14.13 -7.92
N ALA A 162 -16.88 -15.03 -8.86
CA ALA A 162 -17.89 -15.92 -9.38
C ALA A 162 -18.23 -17.01 -8.34
N GLY A 163 -19.43 -16.94 -7.77
CA GLY A 163 -19.95 -17.94 -6.82
C GLY A 163 -19.36 -17.81 -5.41
N ILE A 164 -19.31 -16.60 -4.84
CA ILE A 164 -18.69 -16.35 -3.55
C ILE A 164 -19.46 -17.05 -2.44
N GLN A 165 -18.93 -18.18 -1.97
CA GLN A 165 -19.34 -18.82 -0.71
C GLN A 165 -18.53 -18.26 0.48
N HIS A 166 -17.51 -17.43 0.23
CA HIS A 166 -16.54 -16.95 1.20
C HIS A 166 -16.53 -15.42 1.26
N HIS A 167 -16.05 -14.86 2.37
CA HIS A 167 -15.64 -13.45 2.36
C HIS A 167 -14.28 -13.35 1.67
N VAL A 168 -14.14 -12.40 0.74
CA VAL A 168 -12.89 -12.13 0.05
C VAL A 168 -12.47 -10.70 0.37
N VAL A 169 -11.37 -10.57 1.11
CA VAL A 169 -10.78 -9.28 1.46
C VAL A 169 -9.57 -9.04 0.56
N LYS A 170 -9.77 -8.22 -0.48
CA LYS A 170 -8.67 -7.78 -1.32
C LYS A 170 -7.84 -6.77 -0.52
N THR A 171 -6.57 -7.06 -0.30
CA THR A 171 -5.63 -6.12 0.31
C THR A 171 -4.87 -5.39 -0.79
N SER A 172 -4.93 -4.07 -0.78
CA SER A 172 -4.22 -3.24 -1.76
C SER A 172 -3.34 -2.21 -1.09
N ALA A 173 -2.35 -1.77 -1.85
CA ALA A 173 -1.47 -0.69 -1.46
C ALA A 173 -1.82 0.58 -2.22
N GLY A 174 -1.92 1.69 -1.50
CA GLY A 174 -2.34 2.98 -2.04
C GLY A 174 -3.83 3.26 -1.87
N PRO A 175 -4.42 4.19 -2.64
CA PRO A 175 -5.82 4.54 -2.49
C PRO A 175 -6.74 3.38 -2.87
N ALA A 176 -7.88 3.30 -2.19
CA ALA A 176 -8.90 2.31 -2.48
C ALA A 176 -9.52 2.52 -3.87
N SER A 177 -9.91 1.42 -4.52
CA SER A 177 -10.71 1.49 -5.75
C SER A 177 -12.05 2.19 -5.47
N ALA A 178 -12.57 2.94 -6.45
CA ALA A 178 -13.86 3.59 -6.32
C ALA A 178 -14.99 2.55 -6.24
N GLY A 179 -15.36 2.13 -5.03
CA GLY A 179 -16.40 1.13 -4.79
C GLY A 179 -17.10 1.35 -3.44
N LYS A 180 -18.39 0.95 -3.35
CA LYS A 180 -19.17 1.06 -2.10
C LYS A 180 -18.60 0.23 -0.95
N ASP A 181 -17.94 -0.88 -1.27
CA ASP A 181 -17.43 -1.85 -0.31
C ASP A 181 -15.89 -1.77 -0.20
N SER A 182 -15.31 -0.57 -0.37
CA SER A 182 -13.88 -0.31 -0.14
C SER A 182 -13.65 0.42 1.18
N ILE A 183 -12.59 0.03 1.89
CA ILE A 183 -12.12 0.66 3.13
C ILE A 183 -10.71 1.18 2.87
N GLU A 184 -10.48 2.47 3.07
CA GLU A 184 -9.18 3.10 2.91
C GLU A 184 -8.61 3.48 4.28
N LEU A 185 -7.41 2.99 4.59
CA LEU A 185 -6.71 3.29 5.82
C LEU A 185 -5.82 4.52 5.63
N GLY A 186 -6.35 5.67 5.97
CA GLY A 186 -5.63 6.93 5.94
C GLY A 186 -4.59 7.07 7.07
N SER A 187 -4.01 8.29 7.15
CA SER A 187 -3.13 8.67 8.26
C SER A 187 -3.89 8.67 9.59
N GLN A 188 -3.16 8.38 10.66
CA GLN A 188 -3.68 8.34 12.03
C GLN A 188 -3.31 9.62 12.80
N PRO A 189 -4.06 9.99 13.86
CA PRO A 189 -3.74 11.15 14.68
C PRO A 189 -2.37 11.01 15.34
N ILE A 190 -1.44 11.93 15.02
CA ILE A 190 -0.05 11.90 15.49
C ILE A 190 0.01 11.85 17.02
N SER A 191 -0.80 12.66 17.72
CA SER A 191 -0.81 12.68 19.19
C SER A 191 -1.16 11.32 19.80
N ALA A 192 -2.13 10.61 19.21
CA ALA A 192 -2.56 9.31 19.71
C ALA A 192 -1.52 8.20 19.41
N LEU A 193 -0.87 8.26 18.26
CA LEU A 193 0.27 7.38 17.93
C LEU A 193 1.46 7.60 18.89
N VAL A 194 1.79 8.85 19.20
CA VAL A 194 2.86 9.19 20.15
C VAL A 194 2.56 8.64 21.54
N GLU A 195 1.33 8.81 22.03
CA GLU A 195 0.90 8.25 23.33
C GLU A 195 1.00 6.72 23.34
N TYR A 196 0.59 6.07 22.25
CA TYR A 196 0.71 4.63 22.12
C TYR A 196 2.17 4.19 22.17
N LEU A 197 3.05 4.77 21.35
CA LEU A 197 4.46 4.42 21.29
C LEU A 197 5.20 4.69 22.60
N ALA A 198 4.86 5.76 23.31
CA ALA A 198 5.40 6.05 24.63
C ALA A 198 5.00 4.98 25.66
N LYS A 199 3.78 4.45 25.59
CA LYS A 199 3.34 3.30 26.41
C LYS A 199 4.09 2.01 26.08
N GLN A 200 4.56 1.86 24.83
CA GLN A 200 5.41 0.72 24.43
C GLN A 200 6.90 0.92 24.82
N GLY A 201 7.23 2.01 25.51
CA GLY A 201 8.58 2.26 26.02
C GLY A 201 9.49 3.11 25.13
N LEU A 202 8.97 3.71 24.05
CA LEU A 202 9.73 4.70 23.29
C LEU A 202 9.80 6.04 24.05
N ASP A 203 10.93 6.72 23.93
CA ASP A 203 11.03 8.12 24.36
C ASP A 203 9.99 8.98 23.63
N ARG A 204 9.29 9.86 24.36
CA ARG A 204 8.17 10.63 23.83
C ARG A 204 8.59 11.60 22.71
N ASN A 205 9.79 12.21 22.83
CA ASN A 205 10.28 13.12 21.80
C ASN A 205 10.68 12.34 20.55
N HIS A 206 11.31 11.20 20.71
CA HIS A 206 11.64 10.30 19.61
C HIS A 206 10.36 9.80 18.91
N ALA A 207 9.37 9.34 19.65
CA ALA A 207 8.08 8.92 19.12
C ALA A 207 7.38 10.05 18.34
N TYR A 208 7.43 11.30 18.87
CA TYR A 208 6.87 12.46 18.18
C TYR A 208 7.57 12.74 16.85
N GLN A 209 8.90 12.73 16.81
CA GLN A 209 9.65 12.93 15.57
C GLN A 209 9.33 11.84 14.55
N LEU A 210 9.32 10.56 14.96
CA LEU A 210 8.94 9.45 14.10
C LEU A 210 7.54 9.61 13.49
N CYS A 211 6.54 9.92 14.30
CA CYS A 211 5.15 10.06 13.85
C CYS A 211 4.99 11.28 12.92
N ARG A 212 5.68 12.39 13.21
CA ARG A 212 5.68 13.58 12.38
C ARG A 212 6.32 13.32 11.02
N ASP A 213 7.52 12.71 11.01
CA ASP A 213 8.26 12.42 9.78
C ASP A 213 7.52 11.37 8.92
N ALA A 214 6.76 10.48 9.57
CA ALA A 214 5.86 9.54 8.91
C ALA A 214 4.56 10.17 8.41
N GLY A 215 4.25 11.43 8.77
CA GLY A 215 2.98 12.08 8.41
C GLY A 215 1.74 11.37 8.99
N GLY A 216 1.88 10.69 10.15
CA GLY A 216 0.81 9.91 10.75
C GLY A 216 0.52 8.57 10.06
N HIS A 217 1.29 8.17 9.07
CA HIS A 217 1.16 6.85 8.42
C HIS A 217 1.85 5.78 9.26
N PHE A 218 1.07 4.92 9.91
CA PHE A 218 1.58 3.93 10.84
C PHE A 218 2.62 2.99 10.21
N GLU A 219 2.42 2.53 8.99
CA GLU A 219 3.39 1.62 8.35
C GLU A 219 4.77 2.25 8.18
N ARG A 220 4.88 3.57 8.00
CA ARG A 220 6.16 4.27 7.97
C ARG A 220 6.81 4.30 9.35
N VAL A 221 6.01 4.50 10.41
CA VAL A 221 6.48 4.43 11.80
C VAL A 221 6.97 3.01 12.10
N ARG A 222 6.17 1.99 11.77
CA ARG A 222 6.53 0.58 11.93
C ARG A 222 7.84 0.23 11.22
N HIS A 223 8.00 0.68 9.98
CA HIS A 223 9.21 0.44 9.21
C HIS A 223 10.46 1.04 9.85
N ALA A 224 10.36 2.21 10.47
CA ALA A 224 11.47 2.82 11.19
C ALA A 224 11.82 2.07 12.49
N LEU A 225 10.89 1.27 13.03
CA LEU A 225 11.06 0.47 14.25
C LEU A 225 11.38 -1.00 13.98
N LEU A 226 11.57 -1.43 12.72
CA LEU A 226 11.92 -2.83 12.42
C LEU A 226 13.22 -3.24 13.15
N ALA A 227 13.16 -4.34 13.89
CA ALA A 227 14.26 -4.86 14.70
C ALA A 227 15.45 -5.32 13.85
N ALA A 228 15.17 -5.87 12.67
CA ALA A 228 16.19 -6.11 11.65
C ALA A 228 16.01 -5.05 10.57
N ALA A 229 17.09 -4.37 10.18
CA ALA A 229 17.04 -3.58 8.95
C ALA A 229 16.53 -4.52 7.85
N PRO A 230 15.38 -4.22 7.21
CA PRO A 230 14.89 -5.09 6.16
C PRO A 230 16.02 -5.24 5.15
N ALA A 231 16.29 -6.48 4.73
CA ALA A 231 17.24 -6.71 3.64
C ALA A 231 16.83 -5.76 2.51
N ALA A 232 17.82 -5.02 1.98
CA ALA A 232 17.54 -4.08 0.91
C ALA A 232 16.73 -4.78 -0.17
N PRO A 233 15.58 -4.24 -0.60
CA PRO A 233 14.76 -4.88 -1.61
C PRO A 233 15.60 -5.20 -2.85
N VAL A 234 15.32 -6.29 -3.53
CA VAL A 234 16.07 -6.73 -4.72
C VAL A 234 16.15 -5.60 -5.76
N TRP A 235 15.09 -4.81 -5.90
CA TRP A 235 15.07 -3.67 -6.82
C TRP A 235 15.99 -2.50 -6.38
N ALA A 236 16.43 -2.45 -5.13
CA ALA A 236 17.38 -1.45 -4.64
C ALA A 236 18.85 -1.86 -4.88
N ALA A 237 19.10 -3.10 -5.30
CA ALA A 237 20.46 -3.53 -5.65
C ALA A 237 21.02 -2.67 -6.81
N PRO A 238 22.29 -2.21 -6.76
CA PRO A 238 22.84 -1.28 -7.74
C PRO A 238 22.64 -1.70 -9.19
N ALA A 239 22.77 -3.00 -9.49
CA ALA A 239 22.59 -3.54 -10.85
C ALA A 239 21.14 -3.40 -11.36
N VAL A 240 20.15 -3.47 -10.49
CA VAL A 240 18.73 -3.37 -10.83
C VAL A 240 18.24 -1.93 -10.64
N GLY A 241 18.69 -1.28 -9.57
CA GLY A 241 18.27 0.07 -9.19
C GLY A 241 18.40 1.08 -10.32
N VAL A 242 19.48 1.03 -11.10
CA VAL A 242 19.67 1.91 -12.26
C VAL A 242 18.52 1.79 -13.27
N ALA A 243 18.02 0.59 -13.52
CA ALA A 243 16.94 0.39 -14.50
C ALA A 243 15.59 0.89 -13.98
N VAL A 244 15.29 0.75 -12.68
CA VAL A 244 13.98 1.04 -12.10
C VAL A 244 13.88 2.39 -11.38
N ALA A 245 15.02 3.04 -11.06
CA ALA A 245 15.03 4.33 -10.35
C ALA A 245 14.19 5.43 -11.00
N PRO A 246 14.06 5.56 -12.33
CA PRO A 246 13.18 6.56 -12.92
C PRO A 246 11.74 6.51 -12.41
N ALA A 247 11.27 5.33 -11.97
CA ALA A 247 9.92 5.19 -11.43
C ALA A 247 9.64 6.14 -10.25
N ILE A 248 10.64 6.40 -9.37
CA ILE A 248 10.45 7.32 -8.24
C ILE A 248 10.29 8.78 -8.68
N LEU A 249 10.81 9.17 -9.83
CA LEU A 249 10.61 10.49 -10.42
C LEU A 249 9.20 10.62 -11.02
N ILE A 250 8.75 9.57 -11.72
CA ILE A 250 7.46 9.53 -12.42
C ILE A 250 6.29 9.41 -11.43
N GLY A 251 6.36 8.46 -10.51
CA GLY A 251 5.36 8.21 -9.46
C GLY A 251 4.16 7.41 -9.92
N GLU A 252 3.35 7.93 -10.83
CA GLU A 252 2.19 7.25 -11.40
C GLU A 252 1.93 7.68 -12.83
N TRP A 253 1.35 6.81 -13.67
CA TRP A 253 1.00 7.08 -15.06
C TRP A 253 -0.07 6.10 -15.56
N ASP A 254 -0.76 6.48 -16.63
CA ASP A 254 -1.78 5.65 -17.30
C ASP A 254 -1.30 5.24 -18.70
N GLU A 255 -0.99 3.95 -18.90
CA GLU A 255 -0.48 3.43 -20.16
C GLU A 255 -1.49 3.46 -21.32
N SER A 256 -2.76 3.80 -21.07
CA SER A 256 -3.73 4.06 -22.14
C SER A 256 -3.49 5.38 -22.86
N TYR A 257 -2.63 6.27 -22.30
CA TYR A 257 -2.24 7.52 -22.89
C TYR A 257 -0.87 7.40 -23.57
N GLU A 258 -0.84 7.57 -24.89
CA GLU A 258 0.42 7.52 -25.65
C GLU A 258 1.41 8.63 -25.25
N ALA A 259 0.91 9.79 -24.81
CA ALA A 259 1.74 10.86 -24.28
C ALA A 259 2.42 10.48 -22.97
N ASP A 260 1.72 9.76 -22.09
CA ASP A 260 2.30 9.24 -20.84
C ASP A 260 3.45 8.27 -21.13
N LYS A 261 3.26 7.32 -22.05
CA LYS A 261 4.33 6.38 -22.44
C LYS A 261 5.57 7.10 -22.95
N LYS A 262 5.38 8.15 -23.78
CA LYS A 262 6.48 8.96 -24.30
C LYS A 262 7.22 9.70 -23.19
N ALA A 263 6.50 10.30 -22.25
CA ALA A 263 7.09 10.99 -21.10
C ALA A 263 7.86 10.02 -20.20
N VAL A 264 7.27 8.84 -19.92
CA VAL A 264 7.91 7.75 -19.15
C VAL A 264 9.20 7.30 -19.84
N SER A 265 9.17 7.06 -21.16
CA SER A 265 10.37 6.68 -21.93
C SER A 265 11.45 7.76 -21.88
N ALA A 266 11.09 9.02 -22.01
CA ALA A 266 12.04 10.13 -21.96
C ALA A 266 12.74 10.21 -20.58
N ILE A 267 12.00 10.07 -19.48
CA ILE A 267 12.54 10.08 -18.12
C ILE A 267 13.37 8.82 -17.84
N ALA A 268 12.89 7.67 -18.29
CA ALA A 268 13.61 6.41 -18.12
C ALA A 268 14.89 6.34 -18.96
N GLY A 269 14.91 7.02 -20.11
CA GLY A 269 16.00 7.01 -21.07
C GLY A 269 16.10 5.70 -21.88
N VAL A 270 15.00 4.94 -21.92
CA VAL A 270 14.84 3.68 -22.67
C VAL A 270 13.41 3.61 -23.23
N GLU A 271 13.15 2.68 -24.14
CA GLU A 271 11.81 2.47 -24.67
C GLU A 271 10.81 2.04 -23.56
N TYR A 272 9.54 2.42 -23.71
CA TYR A 272 8.50 2.18 -22.71
C TYR A 272 8.38 0.72 -22.31
N GLU A 273 8.36 -0.18 -23.29
CA GLU A 273 8.23 -1.63 -23.09
C GLU A 273 9.43 -2.23 -22.36
N GLU A 274 10.62 -1.67 -22.56
CA GLU A 274 11.83 -2.07 -21.84
C GLU A 274 11.75 -1.64 -20.38
N PHE A 275 11.33 -0.41 -20.12
CA PHE A 275 11.15 0.09 -18.76
C PHE A 275 10.08 -0.69 -17.97
N VAL A 276 8.93 -0.93 -18.59
CA VAL A 276 7.85 -1.72 -17.97
C VAL A 276 8.30 -3.15 -17.70
N ARG A 277 9.07 -3.76 -18.62
CA ARG A 277 9.65 -5.10 -18.41
C ARG A 277 10.58 -5.13 -17.19
N ALA A 278 11.35 -4.07 -16.97
CA ALA A 278 12.22 -3.95 -15.79
C ALA A 278 11.43 -3.82 -14.49
N LEU A 279 10.25 -3.18 -14.51
CA LEU A 279 9.38 -2.99 -13.35
C LEU A 279 8.49 -4.19 -13.02
N THR A 280 8.11 -4.97 -14.04
CA THR A 280 7.14 -6.07 -13.91
C THR A 280 7.47 -7.08 -12.80
N PRO A 281 8.73 -7.51 -12.57
CA PRO A 281 9.07 -8.42 -11.48
C PRO A 281 8.80 -7.88 -10.09
N PHE A 282 8.63 -6.56 -9.96
CA PHE A 282 8.50 -5.87 -8.68
C PHE A 282 7.08 -5.36 -8.41
N GLN A 283 6.07 -5.94 -9.06
CA GLN A 283 4.65 -5.67 -8.79
C GLN A 283 4.12 -6.43 -7.57
N ALA A 284 4.76 -7.52 -7.20
CA ALA A 284 4.35 -8.40 -6.10
C ALA A 284 5.54 -8.83 -5.25
N GLY A 285 5.27 -9.49 -4.12
CA GLY A 285 6.29 -10.00 -3.20
C GLY A 285 6.34 -9.23 -1.88
N ALA A 286 7.35 -9.51 -1.07
CA ALA A 286 7.51 -8.92 0.27
C ALA A 286 7.79 -7.42 0.26
N SER A 287 8.36 -6.89 -0.83
CA SER A 287 8.70 -5.48 -0.99
C SER A 287 8.45 -5.03 -2.43
N PRO A 288 7.19 -4.84 -2.83
CA PRO A 288 6.87 -4.39 -4.18
C PRO A 288 7.35 -2.94 -4.39
N LEU A 289 7.82 -2.63 -5.61
CA LEU A 289 8.18 -1.27 -6.01
C LEU A 289 7.02 -0.54 -6.67
N VAL A 290 6.25 -1.25 -7.48
CA VAL A 290 5.14 -0.69 -8.25
C VAL A 290 3.90 -1.56 -8.10
N SER A 291 2.74 -0.95 -8.27
CA SER A 291 1.46 -1.65 -8.47
C SER A 291 0.92 -1.31 -9.85
N ARG A 292 0.16 -2.24 -10.43
CA ARG A 292 -0.58 -2.03 -11.67
C ARG A 292 -2.04 -2.44 -11.50
N ALA A 293 -2.95 -1.51 -11.79
CA ALA A 293 -4.39 -1.73 -11.76
C ALA A 293 -4.98 -1.36 -13.14
N GLY A 294 -5.26 -2.37 -13.96
CA GLY A 294 -5.63 -2.15 -15.36
C GLY A 294 -4.49 -1.48 -16.12
N THR A 295 -4.72 -0.26 -16.61
CA THR A 295 -3.74 0.56 -17.33
C THR A 295 -2.95 1.52 -16.44
N LEU A 296 -3.32 1.63 -15.16
CA LEU A 296 -2.69 2.54 -14.20
C LEU A 296 -1.51 1.88 -13.51
N TRP A 297 -0.35 2.50 -13.60
CA TRP A 297 0.86 2.18 -12.86
C TRP A 297 1.08 3.18 -11.74
N LYS A 298 1.51 2.69 -10.58
CA LYS A 298 1.80 3.53 -9.42
C LYS A 298 2.98 2.99 -8.63
N VAL A 299 3.90 3.88 -8.24
CA VAL A 299 5.01 3.53 -7.34
C VAL A 299 4.49 3.35 -5.94
N TYR A 300 4.84 2.21 -5.38
CA TYR A 300 4.49 1.81 -4.03
C TYR A 300 5.40 2.50 -3.01
N ALA A 301 4.83 2.99 -1.89
CA ALA A 301 5.60 3.60 -0.80
C ALA A 301 6.75 4.51 -1.30
N ARG A 302 6.43 5.45 -2.21
CA ARG A 302 7.39 6.26 -2.98
C ARG A 302 8.47 6.92 -2.13
N SER A 303 8.12 7.45 -0.95
CA SER A 303 9.09 8.08 -0.04
C SER A 303 10.15 7.10 0.47
N MET A 304 9.78 5.83 0.67
CA MET A 304 10.73 4.78 1.06
C MET A 304 11.59 4.33 -0.12
N ALA A 305 10.96 4.15 -1.28
CA ALA A 305 11.67 3.83 -2.51
C ALA A 305 12.66 4.93 -2.89
N TRP A 306 12.31 6.21 -2.65
CA TRP A 306 13.19 7.36 -2.89
C TRP A 306 14.52 7.21 -2.15
N LYS A 307 14.49 6.95 -0.84
CA LYS A 307 15.70 6.81 -0.01
C LYS A 307 16.67 5.74 -0.51
N GLN A 308 16.16 4.73 -1.20
CA GLN A 308 16.97 3.59 -1.68
C GLN A 308 17.38 3.74 -3.14
N LEU A 309 16.56 4.34 -3.99
CA LEU A 309 16.81 4.44 -5.43
C LEU A 309 17.42 5.76 -5.88
N GLU A 310 17.36 6.82 -5.08
CA GLU A 310 18.00 8.10 -5.40
C GLU A 310 19.49 7.96 -5.79
N PRO A 311 20.33 7.14 -5.10
CA PRO A 311 21.71 6.94 -5.50
C PRO A 311 21.89 6.34 -6.90
N SER A 312 20.85 5.71 -7.44
CA SER A 312 20.81 5.13 -8.79
C SER A 312 20.29 6.09 -9.86
N LEU A 313 19.85 7.29 -9.46
CA LEU A 313 19.47 8.34 -10.40
C LEU A 313 20.69 9.00 -11.02
N THR A 314 20.53 9.49 -12.24
CA THR A 314 21.54 10.28 -12.94
C THR A 314 21.05 11.70 -13.17
N THR A 315 21.97 12.66 -13.29
CA THR A 315 21.65 14.05 -13.62
C THR A 315 20.82 14.14 -14.91
N ARG A 316 21.16 13.37 -15.93
CA ARG A 316 20.42 13.33 -17.21
C ARG A 316 18.94 12.93 -17.00
N ARG A 317 18.66 11.96 -16.13
CA ARG A 317 17.28 11.54 -15.84
C ARG A 317 16.51 12.59 -15.05
N LEU A 318 17.19 13.27 -14.14
CA LEU A 318 16.60 14.38 -13.39
C LEU A 318 16.27 15.57 -14.34
N GLU A 319 17.16 15.89 -15.27
CA GLU A 319 16.92 16.91 -16.30
C GLU A 319 15.71 16.54 -17.19
N ALA A 320 15.68 15.31 -17.71
CA ALA A 320 14.56 14.83 -18.51
C ALA A 320 13.23 14.85 -17.73
N PHE A 321 13.27 14.49 -16.44
CA PHE A 321 12.11 14.58 -15.55
C PHE A 321 11.61 16.02 -15.42
N ILE A 322 12.49 17.00 -15.20
CA ILE A 322 12.12 18.40 -15.06
C ILE A 322 11.51 18.93 -16.38
N GLU A 323 12.11 18.58 -17.52
CA GLU A 323 11.59 18.96 -18.84
C GLU A 323 10.19 18.37 -19.09
N CYS A 324 10.00 17.09 -18.79
CA CYS A 324 8.69 16.44 -18.90
C CYS A 324 7.67 17.08 -17.94
N ALA A 325 8.07 17.36 -16.67
CA ALA A 325 7.19 18.03 -15.72
C ALA A 325 6.72 19.39 -16.24
N HIS A 326 7.63 20.20 -16.79
CA HIS A 326 7.26 21.49 -17.39
C HIS A 326 6.30 21.31 -18.57
N ALA A 327 6.58 20.38 -19.49
CA ALA A 327 5.72 20.13 -20.64
C ALA A 327 4.30 19.72 -20.22
N VAL A 328 4.19 18.81 -19.24
CA VAL A 328 2.91 18.32 -18.72
C VAL A 328 2.15 19.40 -17.94
N LEU A 329 2.85 20.18 -17.11
CA LEU A 329 2.23 21.23 -16.28
C LEU A 329 1.75 22.41 -17.10
N LEU A 330 2.46 22.76 -18.17
CA LEU A 330 2.11 23.86 -19.07
C LEU A 330 1.10 23.45 -20.15
N GLU A 331 0.73 22.17 -20.23
CA GLU A 331 -0.27 21.69 -21.18
C GLU A 331 -1.62 22.40 -20.98
N SER A 332 -2.17 22.93 -22.07
CA SER A 332 -3.49 23.55 -22.06
C SER A 332 -4.58 22.49 -21.85
N ASP A 333 -5.57 22.83 -21.05
CA ASP A 333 -6.72 21.95 -20.83
C ASP A 333 -7.82 22.24 -21.86
N PRO A 334 -8.05 21.35 -22.85
CA PRO A 334 -9.00 21.59 -23.93
C PRO A 334 -10.45 21.72 -23.47
N ARG A 335 -10.80 21.27 -22.24
CA ARG A 335 -12.15 21.47 -21.70
C ARG A 335 -12.53 22.95 -21.57
N PHE A 336 -11.54 23.85 -21.45
CA PHE A 336 -11.79 25.29 -21.36
C PHE A 336 -12.10 25.95 -22.71
N GLU A 337 -11.99 25.22 -23.82
CA GLU A 337 -12.49 25.66 -25.14
C GLU A 337 -14.01 25.51 -25.21
N LEU A 338 -14.62 24.71 -24.31
CA LEU A 338 -16.07 24.55 -24.23
C LEU A 338 -16.71 25.65 -23.36
N ALA A 339 -17.98 25.93 -23.62
CA ALA A 339 -18.80 26.79 -22.79
C ALA A 339 -18.83 26.24 -21.33
N PRO A 340 -18.96 27.09 -20.30
CA PRO A 340 -18.88 26.67 -18.89
C PRO A 340 -19.85 25.55 -18.54
N ASP A 341 -21.03 25.55 -19.10
CA ASP A 341 -22.11 24.57 -18.91
C ASP A 341 -21.88 23.24 -19.66
N GLU A 342 -20.99 23.21 -20.66
CA GLU A 342 -20.63 22.03 -21.43
C GLU A 342 -19.34 21.33 -20.94
N ARG A 343 -18.58 21.95 -20.06
CA ARG A 343 -17.26 21.44 -19.61
C ARG A 343 -17.31 20.08 -18.91
N TRP A 344 -18.42 19.76 -18.28
CA TRP A 344 -18.62 18.45 -17.67
C TRP A 344 -18.70 17.30 -18.69
N MET A 345 -19.08 17.61 -19.94
CA MET A 345 -19.12 16.68 -21.07
C MET A 345 -17.83 16.67 -21.91
N ALA A 346 -16.76 17.30 -21.46
CA ALA A 346 -15.53 17.45 -22.25
C ALA A 346 -15.00 16.13 -22.82
N ASN A 347 -15.09 15.03 -22.05
CA ASN A 347 -14.70 13.70 -22.53
C ASN A 347 -15.55 13.21 -23.69
N VAL A 348 -16.86 13.51 -23.70
CA VAL A 348 -17.80 13.14 -24.78
C VAL A 348 -17.43 13.90 -26.06
N HIS A 349 -16.98 15.16 -25.90
CA HIS A 349 -16.53 16.02 -27.01
C HIS A 349 -15.06 15.77 -27.41
N GLY A 350 -14.39 14.74 -26.85
CA GLY A 350 -12.99 14.44 -27.14
C GLY A 350 -12.02 15.53 -26.64
N LYS A 351 -12.48 16.44 -25.78
CA LYS A 351 -11.70 17.55 -25.23
C LYS A 351 -10.97 17.11 -23.95
N ARG A 352 -9.91 16.33 -24.12
CA ARG A 352 -9.07 15.87 -23.01
C ARG A 352 -7.61 16.21 -23.26
N ARG A 353 -6.83 16.36 -22.20
CA ARG A 353 -5.38 16.54 -22.28
C ARG A 353 -4.73 15.32 -22.96
N ALA A 354 -3.57 15.54 -23.58
CA ALA A 354 -2.79 14.44 -24.14
C ALA A 354 -2.19 13.56 -23.03
N HIS A 355 -1.82 14.17 -21.89
CA HIS A 355 -1.32 13.43 -20.71
C HIS A 355 -2.44 13.15 -19.71
N SER A 356 -2.31 12.04 -18.98
CA SER A 356 -3.25 11.70 -17.90
C SER A 356 -3.07 12.61 -16.68
N ASN A 357 -4.13 12.72 -15.87
CA ASN A 357 -4.02 13.37 -14.57
C ASN A 357 -3.12 12.60 -13.60
N HIS A 358 -2.97 11.28 -13.79
CA HIS A 358 -2.08 10.45 -12.99
C HIS A 358 -0.61 10.82 -13.21
N LEU A 359 -0.17 10.89 -14.48
CA LEU A 359 1.19 11.32 -14.78
C LEU A 359 1.45 12.72 -14.24
N ARG A 360 0.50 13.65 -14.43
CA ARG A 360 0.61 15.02 -13.93
C ARG A 360 0.81 15.06 -12.41
N SER A 361 -0.07 14.41 -11.65
CA SER A 361 0.05 14.30 -10.20
C SER A 361 1.35 13.60 -9.78
N GLY A 362 1.72 12.54 -10.49
CA GLY A 362 2.96 11.83 -10.27
C GLY A 362 4.20 12.72 -10.40
N LEU A 363 4.27 13.54 -11.47
CA LEU A 363 5.41 14.44 -11.71
C LEU A 363 5.48 15.57 -10.67
N VAL A 364 4.35 16.19 -10.33
CA VAL A 364 4.32 17.24 -9.28
C VAL A 364 4.74 16.70 -7.93
N SER A 365 4.19 15.55 -7.53
CA SER A 365 4.61 14.84 -6.32
C SER A 365 6.09 14.42 -6.38
N GLY A 366 6.65 14.19 -7.60
CA GLY A 366 8.06 13.94 -7.82
C GLY A 366 8.95 15.13 -7.49
N LEU A 367 8.54 16.33 -7.92
CA LEU A 367 9.22 17.58 -7.57
C LEU A 367 9.24 17.76 -6.03
N LEU A 368 8.09 17.57 -5.39
CA LEU A 368 7.99 17.64 -3.93
C LEU A 368 8.86 16.61 -3.22
N HIS A 369 8.87 15.35 -3.66
CA HIS A 369 9.73 14.32 -3.07
C HIS A 369 11.22 14.65 -3.25
N ALA A 370 11.63 15.18 -4.40
CA ALA A 370 13.00 15.60 -4.64
C ALA A 370 13.41 16.76 -3.72
N ALA A 371 12.52 17.74 -3.49
CA ALA A 371 12.76 18.83 -2.56
C ALA A 371 12.90 18.38 -1.11
N VAL A 372 11.99 17.50 -0.65
CA VAL A 372 11.88 17.12 0.77
C VAL A 372 12.81 15.96 1.15
N LEU A 373 13.02 15.00 0.25
CA LEU A 373 13.78 13.77 0.52
C LEU A 373 15.12 13.71 -0.18
N GLY A 374 15.37 14.62 -1.13
CA GLY A 374 16.63 14.66 -1.87
C GLY A 374 17.83 14.86 -0.95
N ARG A 375 18.87 14.06 -1.15
CA ARG A 375 20.11 14.17 -0.36
C ARG A 375 21.06 15.16 -1.01
N ASP A 376 21.48 16.13 -0.26
CA ASP A 376 22.50 17.06 -0.70
C ASP A 376 23.78 16.31 -1.13
N ASN A 377 24.41 16.78 -2.19
CA ASN A 377 25.59 16.17 -2.79
C ASN A 377 25.38 14.75 -3.38
N SER A 378 24.14 14.28 -3.53
CA SER A 378 23.87 13.08 -4.32
C SER A 378 24.34 13.28 -5.79
N GLY A 379 24.86 12.21 -6.40
CA GLY A 379 25.43 12.28 -7.76
C GLY A 379 24.46 12.79 -8.82
N CYS A 380 23.14 12.58 -8.63
CA CYS A 380 22.12 13.07 -9.55
C CYS A 380 21.95 14.59 -9.54
N TYR A 381 22.31 15.27 -8.45
CA TYR A 381 22.25 16.74 -8.34
C TYR A 381 23.56 17.45 -8.73
N ALA A 382 24.51 16.74 -9.30
CA ALA A 382 25.78 17.29 -9.78
C ALA A 382 26.52 18.12 -8.71
N GLY A 383 26.52 17.66 -7.45
CA GLY A 383 27.20 18.32 -6.34
C GLY A 383 26.49 19.55 -5.75
N ARG A 384 25.25 19.82 -6.19
CA ARG A 384 24.39 20.87 -5.62
C ARG A 384 23.43 20.28 -4.58
N ARG A 385 22.76 21.17 -3.83
CA ARG A 385 21.65 20.75 -2.97
C ARG A 385 20.46 20.32 -3.82
N ALA A 386 19.71 19.33 -3.36
CA ALA A 386 18.48 18.90 -4.03
C ALA A 386 17.48 20.06 -4.17
N GLN A 387 17.33 20.88 -3.11
CA GLN A 387 16.45 22.06 -3.13
C GLN A 387 16.82 23.04 -4.23
N ASP A 388 18.11 23.34 -4.46
CA ASP A 388 18.55 24.28 -5.49
C ASP A 388 18.14 23.83 -6.89
N TRP A 389 18.08 22.51 -7.14
CA TRP A 389 17.59 21.95 -8.39
C TRP A 389 16.08 22.17 -8.56
N ILE A 390 15.31 21.95 -7.51
CA ILE A 390 13.86 22.11 -7.55
C ILE A 390 13.46 23.57 -7.60
N ASP A 391 14.14 24.43 -6.86
CA ASP A 391 13.95 25.89 -6.95
C ASP A 391 14.22 26.39 -8.37
N GLY A 392 15.30 25.92 -9.00
CA GLY A 392 15.59 26.23 -10.40
C GLY A 392 14.55 25.70 -11.38
N ALA A 393 13.96 24.53 -11.12
CA ALA A 393 12.86 23.98 -11.91
C ALA A 393 11.59 24.81 -11.74
N CYS A 394 11.19 25.11 -10.52
CA CYS A 394 10.02 25.94 -10.22
C CYS A 394 10.18 27.36 -10.76
N TYR A 395 11.37 27.94 -10.62
CA TYR A 395 11.66 29.27 -11.20
C TYR A 395 11.39 29.30 -12.71
N ARG A 396 11.95 28.36 -13.47
CA ARG A 396 11.72 28.26 -14.93
C ARG A 396 10.24 28.02 -15.28
N LEU A 397 9.51 27.27 -14.45
CA LEU A 397 8.08 27.10 -14.62
C LEU A 397 7.35 28.43 -14.45
N PHE A 398 7.64 29.16 -13.37
CA PHE A 398 6.98 30.43 -13.05
C PHE A 398 7.44 31.61 -13.92
N GLU A 399 8.55 31.51 -14.66
CA GLU A 399 8.87 32.49 -15.71
C GLU A 399 7.76 32.60 -16.77
N LYS A 400 6.97 31.53 -16.96
CA LYS A 400 5.84 31.48 -17.87
C LYS A 400 4.54 32.08 -17.29
N ARG A 401 4.57 32.65 -16.07
CA ARG A 401 3.38 33.19 -15.41
C ARG A 401 2.68 34.32 -16.17
N THR A 402 3.42 35.07 -16.98
CA THR A 402 2.89 36.15 -17.83
C THR A 402 2.10 35.62 -19.03
N GLU A 403 2.21 34.32 -19.37
CA GLU A 403 1.41 33.71 -20.44
C GLU A 403 -0.06 33.64 -20.04
N PRO A 404 -0.99 33.97 -21.00
CA PRO A 404 -2.42 33.88 -20.70
C PRO A 404 -2.85 32.50 -20.21
N GLY A 405 -3.53 32.46 -19.07
CA GLY A 405 -4.07 31.24 -18.52
C GLY A 405 -3.06 30.35 -17.78
N PHE A 406 -1.84 30.82 -17.52
CA PHE A 406 -0.82 30.06 -16.78
C PHE A 406 -1.34 29.52 -15.44
N TRP A 407 -1.83 30.36 -14.54
CA TRP A 407 -2.35 29.97 -13.22
C TRP A 407 -3.52 28.98 -13.30
N ARG A 408 -4.32 29.06 -14.37
CA ARG A 408 -5.39 28.11 -14.63
C ARG A 408 -4.86 26.72 -14.98
N ARG A 409 -3.73 26.66 -15.70
CA ARG A 409 -3.10 25.39 -16.07
C ARG A 409 -2.58 24.63 -14.86
N ILE A 410 -2.01 25.32 -13.88
CA ILE A 410 -1.35 24.71 -12.70
C ILE A 410 -2.20 24.77 -11.43
N ARG A 411 -3.45 25.24 -11.48
CA ARG A 411 -4.28 25.53 -10.30
C ARG A 411 -4.44 24.31 -9.36
N ASP A 412 -4.52 23.10 -9.93
CA ASP A 412 -4.76 21.88 -9.19
C ASP A 412 -3.45 21.35 -8.54
N ASP A 413 -2.30 21.93 -8.90
CA ASP A 413 -0.94 21.54 -8.47
C ASP A 413 -0.29 22.62 -7.56
N LEU A 414 -0.98 23.72 -7.30
CA LEU A 414 -0.42 24.88 -6.58
C LEU A 414 0.08 24.54 -5.18
N LYS A 415 -0.61 23.65 -4.48
CA LYS A 415 -0.26 23.25 -3.12
C LYS A 415 1.09 22.55 -3.09
N GLU A 416 1.26 21.56 -3.93
CA GLU A 416 2.49 20.77 -4.03
C GLU A 416 3.66 21.60 -4.55
N LEU A 417 3.43 22.50 -5.51
CA LEU A 417 4.45 23.41 -6.03
C LEU A 417 4.89 24.42 -4.96
N ALA A 418 3.94 24.97 -4.18
CA ALA A 418 4.26 25.86 -3.07
C ALA A 418 5.06 25.17 -1.97
N GLU A 419 4.77 23.88 -1.70
CA GLU A 419 5.50 23.09 -0.72
C GLU A 419 6.88 22.68 -1.24
N ALA A 420 7.01 22.39 -2.55
CA ALA A 420 8.27 22.00 -3.16
C ALA A 420 9.28 23.16 -3.24
N SER A 421 8.82 24.39 -3.46
CA SER A 421 9.68 25.58 -3.59
C SER A 421 8.95 26.83 -3.06
N PRO A 422 8.85 27.00 -1.73
CA PRO A 422 8.08 28.07 -1.11
C PRO A 422 8.53 29.47 -1.51
N ASP A 423 9.82 29.73 -1.48
CA ASP A 423 10.38 31.06 -1.74
C ASP A 423 10.15 31.50 -3.20
N VAL A 424 10.36 30.58 -4.16
CA VAL A 424 10.15 30.84 -5.58
C VAL A 424 8.67 31.03 -5.88
N PHE A 425 7.79 30.22 -5.25
CA PHE A 425 6.35 30.33 -5.39
C PHE A 425 5.83 31.68 -4.87
N LEU A 426 6.26 32.09 -3.67
CA LEU A 426 5.86 33.38 -3.08
C LEU A 426 6.35 34.56 -3.93
N ALA A 427 7.61 34.53 -4.38
CA ALA A 427 8.14 35.58 -5.25
C ALA A 427 7.37 35.70 -6.58
N ALA A 428 6.90 34.58 -7.15
CA ALA A 428 6.10 34.59 -8.36
C ALA A 428 4.70 35.19 -8.11
N LEU A 429 4.06 34.90 -6.97
CA LEU A 429 2.80 35.52 -6.59
C LEU A 429 2.92 37.00 -6.31
N GLU A 430 3.94 37.43 -5.56
CA GLU A 430 4.20 38.85 -5.28
C GLU A 430 4.40 39.67 -6.57
N ALA A 431 5.12 39.10 -7.52
CA ALA A 431 5.36 39.77 -8.82
C ALA A 431 4.09 39.92 -9.67
N ASP A 432 3.06 39.10 -9.48
CA ASP A 432 1.79 39.20 -10.21
C ASP A 432 0.73 40.03 -9.45
N LEU A 433 0.93 40.28 -8.15
CA LEU A 433 0.06 41.12 -7.34
C LEU A 433 0.51 42.59 -7.26
N ALA A 434 1.76 42.88 -7.67
CA ALA A 434 2.35 44.20 -7.71
C ALA A 434 1.98 44.93 -9.01
#